data_28861dfb9f1fc12657dc0bf4d456feca
#
_entry.id   28861dfb9f1fc12657dc0bf4d456feca
#
_cell.length_a   1.000
_cell.length_b   1.000
_cell.length_c   1.000
_cell.angle_alpha   90.00
_cell.angle_beta   90.00
_cell.angle_gamma   90.00
#
_symmetry.space_group_name_H-M   'P 1'
#
loop_
_entity.id
_entity.type
_entity.pdbx_description
1 polymer ?
#
loop_
_entity_poly.entity_id
_entity_poly.type
_entity_poly.pdbx_seq_one_letter_code
_entity_poly.pdbx_strand_id
1 'polypeptide(L)'
;LSSFLVNSEIRKRIKKIKKVSKIFTKKPYEKTISKLNFNLTNDQKNALENINNDLSSKSKMFRLLQGDVGSGKTIVSLISALNVIESNFQVAFMAPTEILARQHFNLAKQLFPKNTKIKLLSSKSDIFEKKKIIQELKNHKIEIVFGTHAIFQKKIIFSKLGYIIIDE
;
A
#
# COMPACT_ATOMS: atom_id res chain seq x y z
N LEU A 1 -10.78 6.67 -28.02
CA LEU A 1 -12.08 6.99 -27.36
C LEU A 1 -12.68 5.78 -26.65
N SER A 2 -12.64 4.57 -27.22
CA SER A 2 -13.24 3.35 -26.62
C SER A 2 -12.58 2.93 -25.29
N SER A 3 -11.25 2.97 -25.19
CA SER A 3 -10.52 2.59 -23.95
C SER A 3 -10.79 3.54 -22.78
N PHE A 4 -11.00 4.82 -23.05
CA PHE A 4 -11.31 5.82 -22.02
C PHE A 4 -12.73 5.62 -21.45
N LEU A 5 -13.70 5.29 -22.31
CA LEU A 5 -15.09 4.99 -21.86
C LEU A 5 -15.17 3.71 -21.05
N VAL A 6 -14.48 2.64 -21.47
CA VAL A 6 -14.40 1.38 -20.70
C VAL A 6 -13.79 1.61 -19.33
N ASN A 7 -12.70 2.36 -19.23
CA ASN A 7 -12.08 2.70 -17.95
C ASN A 7 -13.00 3.53 -17.04
N SER A 8 -13.79 4.46 -17.60
CA SER A 8 -14.75 5.25 -16.81
C SER A 8 -15.88 4.39 -16.24
N GLU A 9 -16.35 3.40 -17.00
CA GLU A 9 -17.40 2.49 -16.59
C GLU A 9 -16.93 1.48 -15.53
N ILE A 10 -15.73 0.94 -15.69
CA ILE A 10 -15.07 0.09 -14.68
C ILE A 10 -14.89 0.87 -13.38
N ARG A 11 -14.42 2.12 -13.43
CA ARG A 11 -14.29 3.00 -12.25
C ARG A 11 -15.64 3.25 -11.56
N LYS A 12 -16.72 3.48 -12.31
CA LYS A 12 -18.08 3.64 -11.76
C LYS A 12 -18.56 2.36 -11.07
N ARG A 13 -18.31 1.18 -11.65
CA ARG A 13 -18.68 -0.11 -11.05
C ARG A 13 -17.90 -0.40 -9.77
N ILE A 14 -16.58 -0.13 -9.77
CA ILE A 14 -15.72 -0.30 -8.59
C ILE A 14 -16.17 0.61 -7.45
N LYS A 15 -16.52 1.87 -7.72
CA LYS A 15 -17.01 2.82 -6.71
C LYS A 15 -18.34 2.39 -6.07
N LYS A 16 -19.20 1.65 -6.80
CA LYS A 16 -20.48 1.15 -6.25
C LYS A 16 -20.30 0.00 -5.26
N ILE A 17 -19.15 -0.67 -5.22
CA ILE A 17 -18.92 -1.76 -4.28
C ILE A 17 -18.66 -1.18 -2.90
N LYS A 18 -19.60 -1.36 -1.97
CA LYS A 18 -19.45 -0.95 -0.57
C LYS A 18 -18.26 -1.66 0.07
N LYS A 19 -17.54 -0.95 0.92
CA LYS A 19 -16.46 -1.51 1.75
C LYS A 19 -16.72 -1.15 3.21
N VAL A 20 -16.07 -1.87 4.10
CA VAL A 20 -15.99 -1.47 5.51
C VAL A 20 -15.12 -0.22 5.59
N SER A 21 -15.63 0.85 6.21
CA SER A 21 -14.84 2.06 6.47
C SER A 21 -13.70 1.74 7.41
N LYS A 22 -12.52 2.30 7.13
CA LYS A 22 -11.35 2.18 8.00
C LYS A 22 -11.34 3.35 8.95
N ILE A 23 -11.16 3.09 10.22
CA ILE A 23 -11.02 4.14 11.22
C ILE A 23 -9.52 4.43 11.33
N PHE A 24 -9.13 5.66 11.01
CA PHE A 24 -7.76 6.11 11.17
C PHE A 24 -7.59 6.85 12.48
N THR A 25 -6.61 6.45 13.27
CA THR A 25 -6.12 7.26 14.37
C THR A 25 -5.07 8.23 13.83
N LYS A 26 -5.26 9.53 14.02
CA LYS A 26 -4.37 10.58 13.46
C LYS A 26 -2.90 10.48 13.94
N LYS A 27 -2.64 9.77 15.02
CA LYS A 27 -1.34 9.78 15.73
C LYS A 27 -0.17 8.97 15.13
N PRO A 28 -0.35 7.89 14.39
CA PRO A 28 0.80 7.07 13.96
C PRO A 28 1.61 7.68 12.85
N TYR A 29 0.97 8.31 11.88
CA TYR A 29 1.72 8.91 10.78
C TYR A 29 2.43 10.20 11.19
N GLU A 30 1.92 10.94 12.18
CA GLU A 30 2.61 12.09 12.75
C GLU A 30 3.97 11.71 13.33
N LYS A 31 4.04 10.58 14.08
CA LYS A 31 5.31 10.02 14.57
C LYS A 31 6.24 9.57 13.44
N THR A 32 5.68 9.12 12.33
CA THR A 32 6.48 8.71 11.17
C THR A 32 6.98 9.94 10.41
N ILE A 33 6.13 10.95 10.23
CA ILE A 33 6.53 12.23 9.62
C ILE A 33 7.62 12.91 10.45
N SER A 34 7.51 12.90 11.79
CA SER A 34 8.54 13.50 12.66
C SER A 34 9.91 12.82 12.61
N LYS A 35 9.98 11.58 12.09
CA LYS A 35 11.24 10.86 11.86
C LYS A 35 11.84 11.09 10.49
N LEU A 36 11.12 11.74 9.59
CA LEU A 36 11.69 12.13 8.30
C LEU A 36 12.73 13.23 8.53
N ASN A 37 13.87 13.10 7.85
CA ASN A 37 14.92 14.13 7.85
C ASN A 37 14.56 15.34 6.98
N PHE A 38 13.31 15.45 6.56
CA PHE A 38 12.77 16.51 5.70
C PHE A 38 11.28 16.75 6.00
N ASN A 39 10.78 17.91 5.63
CA ASN A 39 9.37 18.23 5.73
C ASN A 39 8.63 17.82 4.45
N LEU A 40 7.41 17.31 4.60
CA LEU A 40 6.53 17.10 3.45
C LEU A 40 6.14 18.44 2.83
N THR A 41 6.15 18.51 1.50
CA THR A 41 5.63 19.67 0.77
C THR A 41 4.11 19.80 0.96
N ASN A 42 3.56 20.96 0.63
CA ASN A 42 2.11 21.17 0.71
C ASN A 42 1.34 20.20 -0.20
N ASP A 43 1.87 19.93 -1.41
CA ASP A 43 1.24 18.99 -2.34
C ASP A 43 1.25 17.55 -1.81
N GLN A 44 2.35 17.13 -1.16
CA GLN A 44 2.44 15.82 -0.52
C GLN A 44 1.45 15.70 0.66
N LYS A 45 1.31 16.76 1.47
CA LYS A 45 0.32 16.80 2.56
C LYS A 45 -1.10 16.73 2.03
N ASN A 46 -1.43 17.52 1.01
CA ASN A 46 -2.73 17.51 0.35
C ASN A 46 -3.04 16.14 -0.27
N ALA A 47 -2.07 15.53 -0.95
CA ALA A 47 -2.22 14.19 -1.53
C ALA A 47 -2.48 13.14 -0.44
N LEU A 48 -1.74 13.18 0.67
CA LEU A 48 -1.91 12.29 1.81
C LEU A 48 -3.29 12.44 2.45
N GLU A 49 -3.76 13.67 2.66
CA GLU A 49 -5.08 13.95 3.20
C GLU A 49 -6.19 13.41 2.29
N ASN A 50 -6.10 13.68 0.99
CA ASN A 50 -7.03 13.16 0.01
C ASN A 50 -7.10 11.63 -0.02
N ILE A 51 -5.94 10.94 0.03
CA ILE A 51 -5.86 9.48 0.08
C ILE A 51 -6.50 8.97 1.38
N ASN A 52 -6.24 9.59 2.52
CA ASN A 52 -6.80 9.20 3.80
C ASN A 52 -8.32 9.39 3.84
N ASN A 53 -8.85 10.46 3.28
CA ASN A 53 -10.28 10.71 3.16
C ASN A 53 -10.95 9.65 2.29
N ASP A 54 -10.36 9.31 1.14
CA ASP A 54 -10.87 8.23 0.28
C ASP A 54 -10.82 6.86 0.99
N LEU A 55 -9.71 6.56 1.66
CA LEU A 55 -9.55 5.31 2.41
C LEU A 55 -10.56 5.18 3.55
N SER A 56 -10.91 6.27 4.21
CA SER A 56 -11.90 6.31 5.29
C SER A 56 -13.35 6.26 4.79
N SER A 57 -13.60 6.60 3.54
CA SER A 57 -14.93 6.62 2.96
C SER A 57 -15.54 5.21 2.86
N LYS A 58 -16.87 5.13 2.73
CA LYS A 58 -17.60 3.87 2.48
C LYS A 58 -17.42 3.34 1.05
N SER A 59 -16.83 4.13 0.15
CA SER A 59 -16.58 3.75 -1.24
C SER A 59 -15.17 3.18 -1.41
N LYS A 60 -14.97 2.28 -2.36
CA LYS A 60 -13.61 1.84 -2.71
C LYS A 60 -12.84 2.98 -3.38
N MET A 61 -11.62 3.21 -2.92
CA MET A 61 -10.71 4.14 -3.55
C MET A 61 -10.12 3.53 -4.82
N PHE A 62 -10.10 4.34 -5.88
CA PHE A 62 -9.34 4.08 -7.10
C PHE A 62 -8.71 5.42 -7.51
N ARG A 63 -7.45 5.62 -7.13
CA ARG A 63 -6.74 6.91 -7.28
C ARG A 63 -5.43 6.71 -8.00
N LEU A 64 -5.16 7.60 -8.95
CA LEU A 64 -3.85 7.76 -9.57
C LEU A 64 -3.10 8.88 -8.85
N LEU A 65 -1.91 8.62 -8.37
CA LEU A 65 -0.98 9.60 -7.80
C LEU A 65 0.07 9.95 -8.85
N GLN A 66 -0.05 11.13 -9.45
CA GLN A 66 0.88 11.64 -10.44
C GLN A 66 1.84 12.66 -9.83
N GLY A 67 3.03 12.72 -10.37
CA GLY A 67 4.08 13.68 -10.01
C GLY A 67 5.39 13.30 -10.69
N ASP A 68 6.32 14.23 -10.76
CA ASP A 68 7.63 14.01 -11.37
C ASP A 68 8.46 12.95 -10.64
N VAL A 69 9.50 12.45 -11.30
CA VAL A 69 10.48 11.56 -10.67
C VAL A 69 11.12 12.31 -9.49
N GLY A 70 11.17 11.65 -8.34
CA GLY A 70 11.70 12.29 -7.11
C GLY A 70 10.71 13.15 -6.34
N SER A 71 9.46 13.33 -6.80
CA SER A 71 8.44 14.12 -6.08
C SER A 71 7.96 13.53 -4.75
N GLY A 72 8.45 12.35 -4.37
CA GLY A 72 8.13 11.68 -3.10
C GLY A 72 6.83 10.88 -3.11
N LYS A 73 6.32 10.47 -4.27
CA LYS A 73 5.11 9.61 -4.40
C LYS A 73 5.18 8.38 -3.51
N THR A 74 6.33 7.70 -3.47
CA THR A 74 6.55 6.51 -2.65
C THR A 74 6.41 6.81 -1.16
N ILE A 75 6.93 7.97 -0.68
CA ILE A 75 6.80 8.39 0.71
C ILE A 75 5.33 8.60 1.09
N VAL A 76 4.57 9.32 0.27
CA VAL A 76 3.13 9.54 0.47
C VAL A 76 2.39 8.21 0.53
N SER A 77 2.69 7.28 -0.38
CA SER A 77 2.09 5.95 -0.44
C SER A 77 2.41 5.12 0.81
N LEU A 78 3.66 5.15 1.29
CA LEU A 78 4.07 4.43 2.50
C LEU A 78 3.43 5.01 3.77
N ILE A 79 3.35 6.35 3.89
CA ILE A 79 2.67 6.98 5.03
C ILE A 79 1.17 6.60 5.03
N SER A 80 0.52 6.59 3.86
CA SER A 80 -0.88 6.14 3.74
C SER A 80 -1.04 4.66 4.12
N ALA A 81 -0.08 3.82 3.72
CA ALA A 81 -0.07 2.39 4.08
C ALA A 81 -0.01 2.19 5.59
N LEU A 82 0.77 3.01 6.30
CA LEU A 82 0.88 2.92 7.76
C LEU A 82 -0.47 3.16 8.44
N ASN A 83 -1.26 4.13 7.97
CA ASN A 83 -2.61 4.37 8.50
C ASN A 83 -3.53 3.17 8.33
N VAL A 84 -3.39 2.46 7.20
CA VAL A 84 -4.19 1.25 6.93
C VAL A 84 -3.76 0.09 7.84
N ILE A 85 -2.47 -0.08 8.06
CA ILE A 85 -1.89 -1.09 8.96
C ILE A 85 -2.40 -0.87 10.38
N GLU A 86 -2.40 0.36 10.87
CA GLU A 86 -2.87 0.67 12.22
C GLU A 86 -4.38 0.50 12.39
N SER A 87 -5.12 0.53 11.30
CA SER A 87 -6.53 0.14 11.28
C SER A 87 -6.73 -1.38 11.23
N ASN A 88 -5.66 -2.15 11.49
CA ASN A 88 -5.66 -3.62 11.47
C ASN A 88 -6.06 -4.22 10.12
N PHE A 89 -5.58 -3.62 9.03
CA PHE A 89 -5.68 -4.15 7.67
C PHE A 89 -4.30 -4.42 7.09
N GLN A 90 -4.26 -5.31 6.11
CA GLN A 90 -3.05 -5.64 5.38
C GLN A 90 -2.90 -4.76 4.14
N VAL A 91 -1.65 -4.53 3.75
CA VAL A 91 -1.28 -3.75 2.56
C VAL A 91 -0.46 -4.63 1.60
N ALA A 92 -0.75 -4.51 0.30
CA ALA A 92 0.05 -5.08 -0.76
C ALA A 92 0.70 -3.95 -1.56
N PHE A 93 2.03 -3.95 -1.65
CA PHE A 93 2.80 -2.99 -2.43
C PHE A 93 3.46 -3.69 -3.61
N MET A 94 3.00 -3.41 -4.82
CA MET A 94 3.55 -3.97 -6.05
C MET A 94 4.48 -2.96 -6.72
N ALA A 95 5.64 -3.44 -7.17
CA ALA A 95 6.55 -2.72 -8.03
C ALA A 95 6.79 -3.51 -9.34
N PRO A 96 7.16 -2.85 -10.44
CA PRO A 96 7.33 -3.53 -11.74
C PRO A 96 8.51 -4.49 -11.74
N THR A 97 9.55 -4.22 -10.95
CA THR A 97 10.75 -5.05 -10.86
C THR A 97 11.06 -5.46 -9.43
N GLU A 98 11.80 -6.55 -9.27
CA GLU A 98 12.24 -7.04 -7.97
C GLU A 98 13.21 -6.06 -7.28
N ILE A 99 14.01 -5.33 -8.07
CA ILE A 99 14.95 -4.32 -7.56
C ILE A 99 14.16 -3.18 -6.91
N LEU A 100 13.14 -2.65 -7.58
CA LEU A 100 12.28 -1.60 -7.04
C LEU A 100 11.47 -2.09 -5.84
N ALA A 101 10.91 -3.30 -5.90
CA ALA A 101 10.22 -3.89 -4.74
C ALA A 101 11.12 -3.96 -3.51
N ARG A 102 12.38 -4.33 -3.68
CA ARG A 102 13.39 -4.37 -2.61
C ARG A 102 13.76 -2.97 -2.10
N GLN A 103 13.87 -1.99 -2.99
CA GLN A 103 14.12 -0.59 -2.60
C GLN A 103 12.98 -0.05 -1.72
N HIS A 104 11.72 -0.26 -2.14
CA HIS A 104 10.55 0.16 -1.36
C HIS A 104 10.43 -0.58 -0.02
N PHE A 105 10.74 -1.88 -0.01
CA PHE A 105 10.81 -2.67 1.21
C PHE A 105 11.85 -2.13 2.20
N ASN A 106 13.05 -1.79 1.73
CA ASN A 106 14.11 -1.24 2.58
C ASN A 106 13.73 0.15 3.11
N LEU A 107 13.12 0.99 2.27
CA LEU A 107 12.63 2.30 2.66
C LEU A 107 11.52 2.17 3.74
N ALA A 108 10.58 1.25 3.56
CA ALA A 108 9.54 0.99 4.54
C ALA A 108 10.12 0.52 5.89
N LYS A 109 11.15 -0.32 5.88
CA LYS A 109 11.86 -0.75 7.09
C LYS A 109 12.50 0.40 7.88
N GLN A 110 12.95 1.44 7.16
CA GLN A 110 13.54 2.63 7.80
C GLN A 110 12.47 3.56 8.38
N LEU A 111 11.32 3.67 7.70
CA LEU A 111 10.26 4.61 8.05
C LEU A 111 9.28 4.07 9.10
N PHE A 112 8.95 2.79 9.03
CA PHE A 112 7.90 2.20 9.85
C PHE A 112 8.40 1.85 11.25
N PRO A 113 7.49 1.79 12.23
CA PRO A 113 7.83 1.30 13.56
C PRO A 113 8.48 -0.08 13.51
N LYS A 114 9.47 -0.34 14.38
CA LYS A 114 10.24 -1.60 14.38
C LYS A 114 9.39 -2.86 14.58
N ASN A 115 8.23 -2.73 15.19
CA ASN A 115 7.29 -3.83 15.41
C ASN A 115 6.40 -4.13 14.19
N THR A 116 6.41 -3.28 13.15
CA THR A 116 5.64 -3.51 11.92
C THR A 116 6.17 -4.75 11.18
N LYS A 117 5.25 -5.65 10.84
CA LYS A 117 5.59 -6.95 10.20
C LYS A 117 5.61 -6.81 8.67
N ILE A 118 6.79 -6.51 8.17
CA ILE A 118 7.06 -6.24 6.75
C ILE A 118 7.71 -7.45 6.11
N LYS A 119 7.26 -7.88 4.94
CA LYS A 119 7.87 -8.95 4.15
C LYS A 119 8.05 -8.55 2.68
N LEU A 120 9.07 -9.13 2.06
CA LEU A 120 9.31 -9.06 0.62
C LEU A 120 9.07 -10.45 0.02
N LEU A 121 8.15 -10.56 -0.91
CA LEU A 121 7.92 -11.76 -1.70
C LEU A 121 8.73 -11.66 -2.99
N SER A 122 9.89 -12.30 -2.99
CA SER A 122 10.84 -12.31 -4.10
C SER A 122 10.68 -13.57 -4.95
N SER A 123 10.94 -13.45 -6.26
CA SER A 123 11.04 -14.62 -7.14
C SER A 123 12.22 -15.52 -6.75
N LYS A 124 13.26 -14.92 -6.15
CA LYS A 124 14.49 -15.59 -5.71
C LYS A 124 14.39 -16.26 -4.34
N SER A 125 13.34 -15.96 -3.55
CA SER A 125 13.11 -16.67 -2.29
C SER A 125 12.89 -18.16 -2.54
N ASP A 126 13.38 -18.99 -1.64
CA ASP A 126 13.15 -20.44 -1.72
C ASP A 126 11.66 -20.80 -1.56
N ILE A 127 11.32 -22.03 -1.87
CA ILE A 127 9.94 -22.53 -1.84
C ILE A 127 9.38 -22.51 -0.42
N PHE A 128 10.20 -22.81 0.59
CA PHE A 128 9.76 -22.82 1.99
C PHE A 128 9.47 -21.39 2.48
N GLU A 129 10.33 -20.43 2.19
CA GLU A 129 10.12 -19.03 2.52
C GLU A 129 8.84 -18.50 1.86
N LYS A 130 8.62 -18.78 0.58
CA LYS A 130 7.38 -18.40 -0.13
C LYS A 130 6.14 -18.99 0.53
N LYS A 131 6.16 -20.29 0.84
CA LYS A 131 5.04 -20.95 1.54
C LYS A 131 4.78 -20.33 2.90
N LYS A 132 5.84 -20.03 3.66
CA LYS A 132 5.75 -19.36 4.97
C LYS A 132 5.10 -17.98 4.86
N ILE A 133 5.55 -17.13 3.91
CA ILE A 133 4.97 -15.80 3.67
C ILE A 133 3.49 -15.92 3.34
N ILE A 134 3.10 -16.86 2.45
CA ILE A 134 1.70 -17.08 2.07
C ILE A 134 0.84 -17.46 3.29
N GLN A 135 1.34 -18.36 4.13
CA GLN A 135 0.65 -18.78 5.35
C GLN A 135 0.55 -17.63 6.37
N GLU A 136 1.61 -16.84 6.52
CA GLU A 136 1.63 -15.68 7.41
C GLU A 136 0.68 -14.58 6.95
N LEU A 137 0.52 -14.33 5.64
CA LEU A 137 -0.47 -13.42 5.07
C LEU A 137 -1.90 -13.87 5.38
N LYS A 138 -2.18 -15.16 5.18
CA LYS A 138 -3.50 -15.75 5.47
C LYS A 138 -3.85 -15.65 6.95
N ASN A 139 -2.86 -15.75 7.84
CA ASN A 139 -3.05 -15.72 9.30
C ASN A 139 -2.89 -14.30 9.90
N HIS A 140 -2.87 -13.25 9.10
CA HIS A 140 -2.68 -11.85 9.53
C HIS A 140 -1.38 -11.61 10.33
N LYS A 141 -0.33 -12.41 10.08
CA LYS A 141 0.98 -12.24 10.72
C LYS A 141 1.90 -11.29 9.95
N ILE A 142 1.52 -10.88 8.75
CA ILE A 142 2.19 -9.87 7.93
C ILE A 142 1.23 -8.72 7.73
N GLU A 143 1.69 -7.50 7.95
CA GLU A 143 0.89 -6.27 7.82
C GLU A 143 1.08 -5.63 6.44
N ILE A 144 2.29 -5.70 5.89
CA ILE A 144 2.57 -5.24 4.54
C ILE A 144 3.52 -6.20 3.81
N VAL A 145 3.19 -6.51 2.57
CA VAL A 145 4.02 -7.29 1.68
C VAL A 145 4.40 -6.48 0.45
N PHE A 146 5.69 -6.52 0.13
CA PHE A 146 6.26 -5.97 -1.10
C PHE A 146 6.55 -7.08 -2.09
N GLY A 147 6.42 -6.81 -3.38
CA GLY A 147 6.79 -7.76 -4.43
C GLY A 147 6.41 -7.25 -5.80
N THR A 148 6.56 -8.11 -6.79
CA THR A 148 6.12 -7.88 -8.16
C THR A 148 4.70 -8.44 -8.35
N HIS A 149 4.26 -8.65 -9.60
CA HIS A 149 2.98 -9.28 -9.91
C HIS A 149 2.74 -10.61 -9.17
N ALA A 150 3.80 -11.24 -8.67
CA ALA A 150 3.71 -12.49 -7.91
C ALA A 150 2.81 -12.38 -6.67
N ILE A 151 2.68 -11.18 -6.06
CA ILE A 151 1.82 -10.97 -4.87
C ILE A 151 0.31 -11.06 -5.17
N PHE A 152 -0.09 -11.07 -6.45
CA PHE A 152 -1.49 -11.21 -6.87
C PHE A 152 -1.83 -12.57 -7.48
N GLN A 153 -0.95 -13.56 -7.36
CA GLN A 153 -1.26 -14.92 -7.80
C GLN A 153 -2.41 -15.52 -6.97
N LYS A 154 -3.26 -16.37 -7.60
CA LYS A 154 -4.45 -16.97 -6.97
C LYS A 154 -4.18 -17.70 -5.65
N LYS A 155 -2.96 -18.23 -5.47
CA LYS A 155 -2.55 -18.93 -4.24
C LYS A 155 -2.28 -18.01 -3.05
N ILE A 156 -2.16 -16.68 -3.26
CA ILE A 156 -1.88 -15.73 -2.21
C ILE A 156 -3.21 -15.18 -1.69
N ILE A 157 -3.51 -15.51 -0.45
CA ILE A 157 -4.74 -15.12 0.22
C ILE A 157 -4.36 -14.19 1.37
N PHE A 158 -4.93 -13.00 1.36
CA PHE A 158 -4.83 -12.05 2.46
C PHE A 158 -6.00 -12.28 3.43
N SER A 159 -5.71 -12.25 4.72
CA SER A 159 -6.75 -12.31 5.76
C SER A 159 -7.66 -11.07 5.71
N LYS A 160 -7.07 -9.89 5.59
CA LYS A 160 -7.80 -8.62 5.68
C LYS A 160 -7.14 -7.54 4.82
N LEU A 161 -7.07 -7.75 3.51
CA LEU A 161 -6.48 -6.78 2.59
C LEU A 161 -7.29 -5.48 2.57
N GLY A 162 -6.63 -4.37 2.89
CA GLY A 162 -7.26 -3.05 2.98
C GLY A 162 -6.77 -2.03 1.97
N TYR A 163 -5.57 -2.22 1.43
CA TYR A 163 -4.95 -1.28 0.51
C TYR A 163 -4.01 -1.98 -0.46
N ILE A 164 -4.08 -1.58 -1.71
CA ILE A 164 -3.15 -2.03 -2.75
C ILE A 164 -2.48 -0.79 -3.33
N ILE A 165 -1.17 -0.80 -3.37
CA ILE A 165 -0.34 0.22 -4.00
C ILE A 165 0.34 -0.45 -5.20
N ILE A 166 0.25 0.20 -6.36
CA ILE A 166 0.91 -0.22 -7.60
C ILE A 166 1.80 0.94 -8.02
N ASP A 167 3.09 0.71 -7.99
CA ASP A 167 4.13 1.64 -8.43
C ASP A 167 4.62 1.20 -9.80
N GLU A 168 4.38 2.02 -10.81
CA GLU A 168 4.75 1.77 -12.21
C GLU A 168 5.80 2.78 -12.69
#